data_a029b41ba6b1752d85670ac7fa4055ed
#
_entry.id   a029b41ba6b1752d85670ac7fa4055ed
#
_cell.length_a   1.000
_cell.length_b   1.000
_cell.length_c   1.000
_cell.angle_alpha   90.00
_cell.angle_beta   90.00
_cell.angle_gamma   90.00
#
_symmetry.space_group_name_H-M   'P 1'
#
loop_
_entity.id
_entity.type
_entity.pdbx_description
1 polymer ?
#
loop_
_entity_poly.entity_id
_entity_poly.type
_entity_poly.pdbx_seq_one_letter_code
_entity_poly.pdbx_strand_id
1 'polypeptide(L)' 'MKYFNCYSANMAGYLRKNGFKIIGSRVNLKNPQFDVFLFEDSEELRAYVN' A
#
# COMPACT_ATOMS: atom_id res chain seq x y z
N MET A 1 14.91 -3.37 -4.67
CA MET A 1 13.47 -3.69 -4.64
C MET A 1 12.67 -2.41 -4.42
N LYS A 2 11.63 -2.21 -5.21
CA LYS A 2 10.81 -1.01 -5.10
C LYS A 2 9.55 -1.29 -4.32
N TYR A 3 9.10 -0.30 -3.56
CA TYR A 3 7.89 -0.40 -2.78
C TYR A 3 6.87 0.61 -3.26
N PHE A 4 5.61 0.21 -3.22
CA PHE A 4 4.50 1.12 -3.43
C PHE A 4 3.98 1.55 -2.06
N ASN A 5 3.99 2.86 -1.81
CA ASN A 5 3.51 3.43 -0.54
C ASN A 5 2.02 3.71 -0.66
N CYS A 6 1.22 2.99 0.11
CA CYS A 6 -0.22 3.17 0.10
C CYS A 6 -0.65 3.94 1.35
N TYR A 7 -1.15 5.15 1.14
CA TYR A 7 -1.54 6.05 2.22
C TYR A 7 -3.01 5.92 2.63
N SER A 8 -3.76 5.10 1.90
CA SER A 8 -5.19 4.91 2.14
C SER A 8 -5.46 3.51 2.67
N ALA A 9 -6.11 3.41 3.82
CA ALA A 9 -6.50 2.12 4.39
C ALA A 9 -7.50 1.41 3.47
N ASN A 10 -8.40 2.18 2.83
CA ASN A 10 -9.36 1.61 1.90
C ASN A 10 -8.67 1.00 0.69
N MET A 11 -7.69 1.71 0.14
CA MET A 11 -6.93 1.21 -1.00
C MET A 11 -6.11 -0.03 -0.60
N ALA A 12 -5.51 0.00 0.58
CA ALA A 12 -4.74 -1.15 1.07
C ALA A 12 -5.62 -2.39 1.21
N GLY A 13 -6.83 -2.22 1.73
CA GLY A 13 -7.79 -3.32 1.83
C GLY A 13 -8.19 -3.86 0.47
N TYR A 14 -8.42 -2.96 -0.48
CA TYR A 14 -8.76 -3.34 -1.85
C TYR A 14 -7.64 -4.16 -2.50
N LEU A 15 -6.40 -3.71 -2.34
CA LEU A 15 -5.26 -4.42 -2.92
C LEU A 15 -5.07 -5.79 -2.28
N ARG A 16 -5.22 -5.87 -0.96
CA ARG A 16 -5.12 -7.15 -0.26
C ARG A 16 -6.19 -8.14 -0.75
N LYS A 17 -7.39 -7.64 -0.93
CA LYS A 17 -8.50 -8.47 -1.40
C LYS A 17 -8.22 -9.02 -2.80
N ASN A 18 -7.43 -8.31 -3.58
CA ASN A 18 -7.09 -8.72 -4.94
C ASN A 18 -5.76 -9.47 -5.03
N GLY A 19 -5.24 -9.95 -3.90
CA GLY A 19 -4.10 -10.84 -3.89
C GLY A 19 -2.75 -10.17 -3.65
N PHE A 20 -2.72 -8.87 -3.47
CA PHE A 20 -1.47 -8.16 -3.16
C PHE A 20 -1.21 -8.20 -1.67
N LYS A 21 0.03 -8.45 -1.29
CA LYS A 21 0.39 -8.59 0.12
C LYS A 21 1.04 -7.34 0.65
N ILE A 22 0.67 -6.96 1.88
CA ILE A 22 1.36 -5.90 2.59
C ILE A 22 2.67 -6.49 3.10
N ILE A 23 3.80 -5.88 2.72
CA ILE A 23 5.12 -6.35 3.10
C ILE A 23 5.75 -5.54 4.22
N GLY A 24 5.06 -4.50 4.66
CA GLY A 24 5.51 -3.68 5.79
C GLY A 24 4.61 -2.49 5.98
N SER A 25 4.91 -1.70 7.02
CA SER A 25 4.18 -0.47 7.28
C SER A 25 5.10 0.54 7.89
N ARG A 26 4.73 1.82 7.76
CA ARG A 26 5.46 2.94 8.35
C ARG A 26 4.48 3.89 8.99
N VAL A 27 4.97 4.66 9.97
CA VAL A 27 4.19 5.74 10.55
C VAL A 27 4.08 6.85 9.50
N ASN A 28 2.86 7.36 9.33
CA ASN A 28 2.63 8.52 8.47
C ASN A 28 3.06 9.77 9.25
N LEU A 29 4.12 10.43 8.80
CA LEU A 29 4.67 11.58 9.52
C LEU A 29 3.74 12.78 9.54
N LYS A 30 2.87 12.91 8.54
CA LYS A 30 1.89 14.01 8.50
C LYS A 30 0.68 13.72 9.36
N ASN A 31 0.30 12.46 9.48
CA ASN A 31 -0.84 12.02 10.27
C ASN A 31 -0.43 10.77 11.05
N PRO A 32 0.23 10.93 12.22
CA PRO A 32 0.77 9.79 12.96
C PRO A 32 -0.25 8.74 13.40
N GLN A 33 -1.53 9.09 13.37
CA GLN A 33 -2.61 8.16 13.70
C GLN A 33 -2.91 7.18 12.56
N PHE A 34 -2.35 7.40 11.38
CA PHE A 34 -2.54 6.52 10.22
C PHE A 34 -1.20 5.92 9.81
N ASP A 35 -1.23 4.65 9.40
CA ASP A 35 -0.05 3.98 8.87
C ASP A 35 0.02 4.11 7.36
N VAL A 36 1.24 4.07 6.85
CA VAL A 36 1.50 3.93 5.41
C VAL A 36 1.79 2.47 5.17
N PHE A 37 1.03 1.83 4.29
CA PHE A 37 1.20 0.42 3.98
C PHE A 37 2.12 0.25 2.78
N LEU A 38 3.04 -0.71 2.88
CA LEU A 38 4.02 -0.98 1.83
C LEU A 38 3.66 -2.23 1.07
N PHE A 39 3.57 -2.10 -0.25
CA PHE A 39 3.36 -3.22 -1.15
C PHE A 39 4.56 -3.34 -2.07
N GLU A 40 4.81 -4.54 -2.60
CA GLU A 40 5.81 -4.70 -3.63
C GLU A 40 5.31 -4.01 -4.92
N ASP A 41 6.11 -3.10 -5.46
CA ASP A 41 5.75 -2.38 -6.67
C ASP A 41 5.84 -3.31 -7.88
N SER A 42 4.77 -3.38 -8.64
CA SER A 42 4.70 -4.21 -9.85
C SER A 42 3.76 -3.56 -10.86
N GLU A 43 3.88 -3.98 -12.12
CA GLU A 43 2.98 -3.49 -13.16
C GLU A 43 1.54 -3.89 -12.86
N GLU A 44 1.35 -5.09 -12.33
CA GLU A 44 0.02 -5.58 -11.96
C GLU A 44 -0.61 -4.69 -10.89
N LEU A 45 0.17 -4.34 -9.87
CA LEU A 45 -0.32 -3.47 -8.81
C LEU A 45 -0.66 -2.08 -9.35
N ARG A 46 0.18 -1.54 -10.22
CA ARG A 46 -0.06 -0.22 -10.81
C ARG A 46 -1.35 -0.19 -11.62
N ALA A 47 -1.68 -1.30 -12.28
CA ALA A 47 -2.93 -1.40 -13.03
C ALA A 47 -4.15 -1.28 -12.12
N TYR A 48 -4.03 -1.70 -10.86
CA TYR A 48 -5.12 -1.60 -9.91
C TYR A 48 -5.27 -0.23 -9.27
N VAL A 49 -4.17 0.53 -9.17
CA VAL A 49 -4.21 1.84 -8.51
C VAL A 49 -4.35 3.02 -9.49
N ASN A 50 -4.27 2.78 -10.76
CA ASN A 50 -4.46 3.83 -11.77
C ASN A 50 -5.91 3.99 -12.18
#